data_96be58cd7a9e6ee424f061a7afc8b367
#
_entry.id   96be58cd7a9e6ee424f061a7afc8b367
#
_cell.length_a   1.000
_cell.length_b   1.000
_cell.length_c   1.000
_cell.angle_alpha   90.00
_cell.angle_beta   90.00
_cell.angle_gamma   90.00
#
_symmetry.space_group_name_H-M   'P 1'
#
loop_
_entity.id
_entity.type
_entity.pdbx_description
1 polymer ?
#
loop_
_entity_poly.entity_id
_entity_poly.type
_entity_poly.pdbx_seq_one_letter_code
_entity_poly.pdbx_strand_id
1 'polypeptide(L)'
;MVLGGVFLCITGGEALYADMGHFGKGPVRCSWYGIVLPSLLLSYAGQTAFLIDKASVTGNPFFQIAPSWSIYPLVVLATVATIIASQAIITGSFSMTRQAMQLGWLPGVAIRQTSDRMYGQIYIPVVNWLLMIATVATTIAFGSSDRLAGAYGTAVSTTMLLTTVLLYRAMRHVWRWPMAAAIAVAGIFLLVDGSFFLANLFKIAEGGWLPLSFAAVLFVIMTTWRTGTDAIRATLVQPAEAADRFLSDLKRGAIPRVEGTTVFLTRSTQKVSGLIMAHARFTGVLPKPAIALSVVFEAIPRIAGAHCTVVDNVAEGLWHVVARFGFFEIPDLRRALRDARGLAAAVDFDKVLFVGTRDLIVQKRKGARLRGWRLALFAFLYRNSVKVVDRFSLAPENVIEIARQIAI
;
A
#
# COMPACT_ATOMS: atom_id res chain seq x y z
N MET A 1 9.57 28.73 19.51
CA MET A 1 8.27 29.00 18.85
C MET A 1 8.43 29.53 17.43
N VAL A 2 9.33 30.51 17.15
CA VAL A 2 9.53 31.07 15.79
C VAL A 2 9.86 29.99 14.74
N LEU A 3 10.78 29.08 15.01
CA LEU A 3 11.14 27.96 14.12
C LEU A 3 9.95 27.09 13.72
N GLY A 4 9.00 26.86 14.63
CA GLY A 4 7.77 26.09 14.31
C GLY A 4 6.79 26.85 13.41
N GLY A 5 6.85 28.17 13.35
CA GLY A 5 6.12 29.01 12.38
C GLY A 5 6.85 29.04 11.02
N VAL A 6 8.16 29.25 11.03
CA VAL A 6 9.02 29.22 9.82
C VAL A 6 8.90 27.87 9.09
N PHE A 7 8.80 26.77 9.84
CA PHE A 7 8.63 25.45 9.28
C PHE A 7 7.41 25.34 8.34
N LEU A 8 6.29 25.99 8.69
CA LEU A 8 5.07 25.95 7.88
C LEU A 8 5.24 26.63 6.50
N CYS A 9 6.16 27.58 6.39
CA CYS A 9 6.45 28.27 5.11
C CYS A 9 7.18 27.39 4.08
N ILE A 10 7.82 26.30 4.52
CA ILE A 10 8.60 25.39 3.66
C ILE A 10 7.95 24.02 3.49
N THR A 11 6.67 23.89 3.86
CA THR A 11 5.91 22.64 3.70
C THR A 11 5.24 22.55 2.32
N GLY A 12 4.57 21.40 2.03
CA GLY A 12 3.88 21.15 0.76
C GLY A 12 4.62 20.19 -0.17
N GLY A 13 5.76 19.65 0.26
CA GLY A 13 6.53 18.68 -0.52
C GLY A 13 5.78 17.39 -0.79
N GLU A 14 4.88 16.97 0.11
CA GLU A 14 4.06 15.78 -0.04
C GLU A 14 3.11 15.85 -1.25
N ALA A 15 2.48 17.00 -1.48
CA ALA A 15 1.65 17.24 -2.66
C ALA A 15 2.51 17.24 -3.94
N LEU A 16 3.68 17.88 -3.90
CA LEU A 16 4.63 17.91 -5.01
C LEU A 16 5.12 16.49 -5.38
N TYR A 17 5.40 15.63 -4.40
CA TYR A 17 5.79 14.24 -4.66
C TYR A 17 4.63 13.42 -5.26
N ALA A 18 3.40 13.63 -4.82
CA ALA A 18 2.22 12.99 -5.40
C ALA A 18 2.06 13.38 -6.87
N ASP A 19 2.15 14.67 -7.19
CA ASP A 19 2.08 15.18 -8.56
C ASP A 19 3.24 14.69 -9.44
N MET A 20 4.44 14.61 -8.89
CA MET A 20 5.61 14.08 -9.60
C MET A 20 5.44 12.60 -9.96
N GLY A 21 4.68 11.85 -9.16
CA GLY A 21 4.28 10.48 -9.46
C GLY A 21 3.35 10.36 -10.67
N HIS A 22 2.51 11.37 -10.92
CA HIS A 22 1.55 11.40 -12.02
C HIS A 22 2.11 12.00 -13.31
N PHE A 23 2.78 13.15 -13.20
CA PHE A 23 3.23 13.94 -14.36
C PHE A 23 4.71 13.67 -14.72
N GLY A 24 5.45 13.02 -13.84
CA GLY A 24 6.87 12.82 -13.99
C GLY A 24 7.72 14.05 -13.61
N LYS A 25 9.03 13.84 -13.51
CA LYS A 25 9.96 14.86 -13.01
C LYS A 25 10.19 16.05 -13.97
N GLY A 26 10.05 15.85 -15.27
CA GLY A 26 10.33 16.89 -16.28
C GLY A 26 9.37 18.07 -16.19
N PRO A 27 8.05 17.86 -16.40
CA PRO A 27 7.03 18.89 -16.30
C PRO A 27 7.02 19.60 -14.95
N VAL A 28 7.14 18.82 -13.85
CA VAL A 28 7.16 19.37 -12.49
C VAL A 28 8.36 20.31 -12.28
N ARG A 29 9.56 19.93 -12.75
CA ARG A 29 10.75 20.80 -12.65
C ARG A 29 10.61 22.07 -13.48
N CYS A 30 10.07 21.98 -14.70
CA CYS A 30 9.83 23.14 -15.56
C CYS A 30 8.86 24.12 -14.89
N SER A 31 7.74 23.63 -14.39
CA SER A 31 6.75 24.44 -13.66
C SER A 31 7.34 25.04 -12.38
N TRP A 32 8.10 24.27 -11.62
CA TRP A 32 8.71 24.72 -10.37
C TRP A 32 9.67 25.88 -10.59
N TYR A 33 10.69 25.70 -11.46
CA TYR A 33 11.69 26.74 -11.68
C TYR A 33 11.18 27.93 -12.52
N GLY A 34 10.25 27.69 -13.45
CA GLY A 34 9.74 28.73 -14.34
C GLY A 34 8.67 29.60 -13.72
N ILE A 35 7.82 29.06 -12.87
CA ILE A 35 6.63 29.77 -12.36
C ILE A 35 6.59 29.76 -10.84
N VAL A 36 6.60 28.57 -10.19
CA VAL A 36 6.26 28.43 -8.77
C VAL A 36 7.30 29.10 -7.88
N LEU A 37 8.59 28.78 -8.07
CA LEU A 37 9.68 29.34 -7.26
C LEU A 37 9.78 30.88 -7.37
N PRO A 38 9.78 31.50 -8.60
CA PRO A 38 9.77 32.95 -8.71
C PRO A 38 8.55 33.59 -8.03
N SER A 39 7.35 33.01 -8.22
CA SER A 39 6.12 33.51 -7.62
C SER A 39 6.14 33.44 -6.09
N LEU A 40 6.67 32.35 -5.51
CA LEU A 40 6.85 32.23 -4.06
C LEU A 40 7.83 33.25 -3.50
N LEU A 41 8.99 33.45 -4.16
CA LEU A 41 9.97 34.45 -3.74
C LEU A 41 9.40 35.86 -3.76
N LEU A 42 8.65 36.22 -4.82
CA LEU A 42 7.98 37.52 -4.91
C LEU A 42 6.89 37.68 -3.86
N SER A 43 6.11 36.64 -3.61
CA SER A 43 5.06 36.64 -2.56
C SER A 43 5.65 36.85 -1.17
N TYR A 44 6.72 36.13 -0.85
CA TYR A 44 7.38 36.25 0.47
C TYR A 44 8.05 37.60 0.64
N ALA A 45 8.73 38.10 -0.41
CA ALA A 45 9.33 39.44 -0.38
C ALA A 45 8.25 40.52 -0.20
N GLY A 46 7.12 40.42 -0.92
CA GLY A 46 6.00 41.34 -0.80
C GLY A 46 5.37 41.33 0.60
N GLN A 47 5.13 40.14 1.17
CA GLN A 47 4.61 40.02 2.54
C GLN A 47 5.59 40.60 3.57
N THR A 48 6.89 40.35 3.40
CA THR A 48 7.92 40.90 4.29
C THR A 48 7.93 42.42 4.22
N ALA A 49 7.94 43.02 3.03
CA ALA A 49 7.88 44.46 2.83
C ALA A 49 6.62 45.08 3.49
N PHE A 50 5.46 44.45 3.28
CA PHE A 50 4.21 44.88 3.87
C PHE A 50 4.24 44.87 5.42
N LEU A 51 4.84 43.84 6.02
CA LEU A 51 4.97 43.70 7.47
C LEU A 51 5.98 44.72 8.06
N ILE A 52 6.99 45.11 7.30
CA ILE A 52 7.94 46.17 7.73
C ILE A 52 7.29 47.55 7.70
N ASP A 53 6.48 47.81 6.67
CA ASP A 53 5.81 49.12 6.51
C ASP A 53 4.68 49.33 7.51
N LYS A 54 3.96 48.30 7.91
CA LYS A 54 2.84 48.36 8.84
C LYS A 54 3.19 47.78 10.21
N ALA A 55 3.23 48.65 11.23
CA ALA A 55 3.59 48.30 12.60
C ALA A 55 2.60 47.32 13.29
N SER A 56 1.36 47.25 12.84
CA SER A 56 0.34 46.33 13.35
C SER A 56 -0.53 45.80 12.21
N VAL A 57 -0.44 44.48 11.96
CA VAL A 57 -1.26 43.80 10.97
C VAL A 57 -2.28 42.92 11.68
N THR A 58 -3.56 43.27 11.53
CA THR A 58 -4.68 42.45 12.03
C THR A 58 -5.22 41.57 10.90
N GLY A 59 -4.98 40.23 10.98
CA GLY A 59 -5.43 39.26 10.00
C GLY A 59 -4.31 38.70 9.10
N ASN A 60 -4.69 38.02 8.02
CA ASN A 60 -3.75 37.32 7.14
C ASN A 60 -3.10 38.31 6.15
N PRO A 61 -1.77 38.51 6.20
CA PRO A 61 -1.05 39.42 5.31
C PRO A 61 -1.25 39.12 3.82
N PHE A 62 -1.40 37.85 3.44
CA PHE A 62 -1.57 37.41 2.07
C PHE A 62 -2.77 38.07 1.36
N PHE A 63 -3.91 38.22 2.07
CA PHE A 63 -5.09 38.88 1.51
C PHE A 63 -5.01 40.41 1.64
N GLN A 64 -4.25 40.93 2.59
CA GLN A 64 -4.16 42.36 2.82
C GLN A 64 -3.27 43.11 1.84
N ILE A 65 -2.33 42.42 1.21
CA ILE A 65 -1.47 42.96 0.15
C ILE A 65 -2.25 43.17 -1.14
N ALA A 66 -3.33 42.40 -1.33
CA ALA A 66 -4.11 42.41 -2.55
C ALA A 66 -4.93 43.70 -2.65
N PRO A 67 -5.01 44.36 -3.82
CA PRO A 67 -5.94 45.48 -4.05
C PRO A 67 -7.39 45.05 -3.78
N SER A 68 -8.22 45.97 -3.31
CA SER A 68 -9.60 45.69 -2.91
C SER A 68 -10.44 44.99 -4.01
N TRP A 69 -10.22 45.34 -5.27
CA TRP A 69 -10.92 44.74 -6.40
C TRP A 69 -10.51 43.27 -6.65
N SER A 70 -9.32 42.85 -6.25
CA SER A 70 -8.79 41.50 -6.50
C SER A 70 -9.04 40.52 -5.35
N ILE A 71 -9.58 40.95 -4.23
CA ILE A 71 -9.79 40.08 -3.05
C ILE A 71 -10.72 38.90 -3.37
N TYR A 72 -11.87 39.15 -4.02
CA TYR A 72 -12.80 38.07 -4.37
C TYR A 72 -12.19 37.08 -5.40
N PRO A 73 -11.60 37.52 -6.52
CA PRO A 73 -10.88 36.62 -7.41
C PRO A 73 -9.78 35.82 -6.71
N LEU A 74 -9.01 36.45 -5.80
CA LEU A 74 -7.96 35.80 -5.06
C LEU A 74 -8.50 34.70 -4.13
N VAL A 75 -9.61 34.95 -3.43
CA VAL A 75 -10.27 33.95 -2.58
C VAL A 75 -10.75 32.77 -3.40
N VAL A 76 -11.38 33.02 -4.56
CA VAL A 76 -11.80 31.93 -5.46
C VAL A 76 -10.59 31.12 -5.94
N LEU A 77 -9.52 31.77 -6.37
CA LEU A 77 -8.31 31.11 -6.82
C LEU A 77 -7.67 30.28 -5.71
N ALA A 78 -7.57 30.82 -4.49
CA ALA A 78 -7.04 30.12 -3.33
C ALA A 78 -7.90 28.90 -2.98
N THR A 79 -9.22 28.99 -3.09
CA THR A 79 -10.14 27.88 -2.87
C THR A 79 -9.92 26.75 -3.89
N VAL A 80 -9.82 27.11 -5.17
CA VAL A 80 -9.53 26.13 -6.24
C VAL A 80 -8.18 25.46 -6.03
N ALA A 81 -7.16 26.23 -5.68
CA ALA A 81 -5.82 25.70 -5.37
C ALA A 81 -5.87 24.72 -4.19
N THR A 82 -6.63 25.01 -3.15
CA THR A 82 -6.79 24.12 -1.97
C THR A 82 -7.49 22.81 -2.34
N ILE A 83 -8.50 22.86 -3.21
CA ILE A 83 -9.21 21.68 -3.73
C ILE A 83 -8.23 20.80 -4.51
N ILE A 84 -7.42 21.38 -5.39
CA ILE A 84 -6.40 20.64 -6.18
C ILE A 84 -5.37 19.98 -5.25
N ALA A 85 -4.85 20.72 -4.27
CA ALA A 85 -3.90 20.17 -3.30
C ALA A 85 -4.51 19.01 -2.50
N SER A 86 -5.78 19.12 -2.10
CA SER A 86 -6.50 18.04 -1.41
C SER A 86 -6.62 16.78 -2.29
N GLN A 87 -6.91 16.94 -3.58
CA GLN A 87 -7.00 15.81 -4.51
C GLN A 87 -5.67 15.07 -4.67
N ALA A 88 -4.55 15.80 -4.73
CA ALA A 88 -3.21 15.19 -4.80
C ALA A 88 -2.93 14.31 -3.58
N ILE A 89 -3.25 14.80 -2.37
CA ILE A 89 -3.05 14.05 -1.12
C ILE A 89 -3.95 12.82 -1.05
N ILE A 90 -5.23 12.94 -1.44
CA ILE A 90 -6.17 11.81 -1.46
C ILE A 90 -5.68 10.72 -2.41
N THR A 91 -5.24 11.08 -3.61
CA THR A 91 -4.70 10.15 -4.61
C THR A 91 -3.41 9.48 -4.12
N GLY A 92 -2.55 10.25 -3.47
CA GLY A 92 -1.34 9.73 -2.81
C GLY A 92 -1.68 8.69 -1.74
N SER A 93 -2.70 8.96 -0.92
CA SER A 93 -3.17 8.02 0.12
C SER A 93 -3.71 6.71 -0.47
N PHE A 94 -4.42 6.76 -1.60
CA PHE A 94 -4.87 5.56 -2.30
C PHE A 94 -3.68 4.73 -2.82
N SER A 95 -2.70 5.38 -3.40
CA SER A 95 -1.49 4.74 -3.92
C SER A 95 -0.69 4.05 -2.82
N MET A 96 -0.49 4.72 -1.69
CA MET A 96 0.19 4.17 -0.52
C MET A 96 -0.59 2.98 0.08
N THR A 97 -1.91 3.09 0.19
CA THR A 97 -2.78 2.00 0.67
C THR A 97 -2.66 0.77 -0.22
N ARG A 98 -2.70 0.95 -1.54
CA ARG A 98 -2.50 -0.13 -2.51
C ARG A 98 -1.16 -0.81 -2.33
N GLN A 99 -0.07 -0.04 -2.22
CA GLN A 99 1.27 -0.59 -2.00
C GLN A 99 1.34 -1.37 -0.68
N ALA A 100 0.79 -0.84 0.41
CA ALA A 100 0.76 -1.52 1.70
C ALA A 100 -0.02 -2.84 1.65
N MET A 101 -1.13 -2.90 0.90
CA MET A 101 -1.88 -4.14 0.68
C MET A 101 -1.08 -5.17 -0.13
N GLN A 102 -0.40 -4.73 -1.19
CA GLN A 102 0.40 -5.61 -2.04
C GLN A 102 1.60 -6.19 -1.31
N LEU A 103 2.25 -5.38 -0.46
CA LEU A 103 3.33 -5.82 0.41
C LEU A 103 2.84 -6.65 1.62
N GLY A 104 1.53 -6.85 1.76
CA GLY A 104 0.94 -7.67 2.83
C GLY A 104 0.93 -7.01 4.21
N TRP A 105 0.98 -5.68 4.28
CA TRP A 105 0.86 -4.91 5.52
C TRP A 105 -0.57 -4.49 5.86
N LEU A 106 -1.47 -4.45 4.89
CA LEU A 106 -2.88 -4.13 5.07
C LEU A 106 -3.77 -5.22 4.48
N PRO A 107 -5.01 -5.39 5.00
CA PRO A 107 -6.00 -6.27 4.39
C PRO A 107 -6.35 -5.78 2.98
N GLY A 108 -6.69 -6.71 2.10
CA GLY A 108 -7.21 -6.36 0.79
C GLY A 108 -8.56 -5.65 0.93
N VAL A 109 -8.66 -4.43 0.40
CA VAL A 109 -9.92 -3.69 0.24
C VAL A 109 -10.26 -3.53 -1.23
N ALA A 110 -11.54 -3.27 -1.52
CA ALA A 110 -12.00 -3.08 -2.90
C ALA A 110 -11.32 -1.86 -3.54
N ILE A 111 -10.70 -2.08 -4.69
CA ILE A 111 -10.08 -1.04 -5.51
C ILE A 111 -10.91 -0.91 -6.78
N ARG A 112 -11.34 0.32 -7.10
CA ARG A 112 -11.99 0.64 -8.37
C ARG A 112 -11.00 1.40 -9.24
N GLN A 113 -10.82 0.96 -10.47
CA GLN A 113 -10.08 1.73 -11.45
C GLN A 113 -10.95 2.85 -12.01
N THR A 114 -10.39 4.04 -12.11
CA THR A 114 -11.09 5.22 -12.64
C THR A 114 -10.68 5.57 -14.07
N SER A 115 -9.63 4.93 -14.61
CA SER A 115 -9.18 5.14 -15.99
C SER A 115 -8.66 3.84 -16.62
N ASP A 116 -9.12 3.56 -17.86
CA ASP A 116 -8.64 2.42 -18.65
C ASP A 116 -7.29 2.69 -19.33
N ARG A 117 -6.90 3.96 -19.47
CA ARG A 117 -5.71 4.38 -20.23
C ARG A 117 -4.51 4.73 -19.35
N MET A 118 -4.73 5.19 -18.13
CA MET A 118 -3.65 5.59 -17.21
C MET A 118 -3.56 4.63 -16.02
N TYR A 119 -2.53 3.81 -16.02
CA TYR A 119 -2.17 2.97 -14.88
C TYR A 119 -1.81 3.85 -13.68
N GLY A 120 -2.59 3.77 -12.60
CA GLY A 120 -2.32 4.50 -11.37
C GLY A 120 -3.48 5.34 -10.85
N GLN A 121 -4.50 5.62 -11.66
CA GLN A 121 -5.72 6.27 -11.18
C GLN A 121 -6.64 5.22 -10.55
N ILE A 122 -6.57 5.15 -9.22
CA ILE A 122 -7.35 4.20 -8.42
C ILE A 122 -8.22 4.96 -7.44
N TYR A 123 -9.37 4.38 -7.14
CA TYR A 123 -10.29 4.84 -6.10
C TYR A 123 -10.51 3.73 -5.08
N ILE A 124 -10.29 4.05 -3.81
CA ILE A 124 -10.49 3.12 -2.71
C ILE A 124 -11.60 3.68 -1.81
N PRO A 125 -12.85 3.18 -1.95
CA PRO A 125 -14.02 3.76 -1.26
C PRO A 125 -13.83 3.86 0.26
N VAL A 126 -13.32 2.80 0.89
CA VAL A 126 -13.12 2.76 2.35
C VAL A 126 -12.17 3.86 2.81
N VAL A 127 -11.04 4.03 2.11
CA VAL A 127 -10.05 5.06 2.46
C VAL A 127 -10.63 6.46 2.23
N ASN A 128 -11.36 6.66 1.12
CA ASN A 128 -12.00 7.94 0.84
C ASN A 128 -12.98 8.35 1.94
N TRP A 129 -13.87 7.45 2.37
CA TRP A 129 -14.80 7.72 3.45
C TRP A 129 -14.10 7.97 4.79
N LEU A 130 -13.07 7.21 5.11
CA LEU A 130 -12.27 7.43 6.33
C LEU A 130 -11.58 8.79 6.31
N LEU A 131 -10.99 9.19 5.18
CA LEU A 131 -10.37 10.51 5.03
C LEU A 131 -11.41 11.62 5.16
N MET A 132 -12.58 11.49 4.53
CA MET A 132 -13.66 12.46 4.64
C MET A 132 -14.11 12.62 6.09
N ILE A 133 -14.42 11.51 6.78
CA ILE A 133 -14.86 11.54 8.18
C ILE A 133 -13.77 12.15 9.08
N ALA A 134 -12.51 11.74 8.90
CA ALA A 134 -11.39 12.27 9.67
C ALA A 134 -11.19 13.77 9.43
N THR A 135 -11.30 14.24 8.18
CA THR A 135 -11.16 15.66 7.82
C THR A 135 -12.29 16.51 8.45
N VAL A 136 -13.54 16.06 8.29
CA VAL A 136 -14.69 16.77 8.87
C VAL A 136 -14.59 16.80 10.39
N ALA A 137 -14.31 15.66 11.04
CA ALA A 137 -14.16 15.58 12.48
C ALA A 137 -13.02 16.48 13.00
N THR A 138 -11.88 16.50 12.31
CA THR A 138 -10.74 17.34 12.65
C THR A 138 -11.09 18.83 12.48
N THR A 139 -11.76 19.21 11.40
CA THR A 139 -12.17 20.58 11.14
C THR A 139 -13.12 21.11 12.24
N ILE A 140 -14.11 20.28 12.63
CA ILE A 140 -15.05 20.64 13.70
C ILE A 140 -14.34 20.70 15.05
N ALA A 141 -13.46 19.75 15.36
CA ALA A 141 -12.78 19.69 16.66
C ALA A 141 -11.82 20.85 16.89
N PHE A 142 -11.10 21.30 15.87
CA PHE A 142 -10.13 22.38 15.99
C PHE A 142 -10.74 23.77 15.80
N GLY A 143 -11.73 23.92 14.93
CA GLY A 143 -12.47 25.15 14.69
C GLY A 143 -11.67 26.32 14.12
N SER A 144 -10.33 26.23 14.04
CA SER A 144 -9.47 27.27 13.48
C SER A 144 -8.23 26.66 12.80
N SER A 145 -7.71 27.34 11.76
CA SER A 145 -6.50 26.95 11.04
C SER A 145 -5.24 27.01 11.91
N ASP A 146 -5.17 27.95 12.85
CA ASP A 146 -4.01 28.11 13.74
C ASP A 146 -3.81 26.89 14.64
N ARG A 147 -4.91 26.33 15.16
CA ARG A 147 -4.85 25.09 15.96
C ARG A 147 -4.47 23.89 15.11
N LEU A 148 -4.95 23.80 13.87
CA LEU A 148 -4.57 22.77 12.92
C LEU A 148 -3.09 22.85 12.51
N ALA A 149 -2.51 24.06 12.48
CA ALA A 149 -1.10 24.26 12.15
C ALA A 149 -0.15 23.51 13.11
N GLY A 150 -0.53 23.40 14.39
CA GLY A 150 0.22 22.59 15.36
C GLY A 150 0.22 21.10 15.05
N ALA A 151 -0.96 20.54 14.70
CA ALA A 151 -1.10 19.15 14.28
C ALA A 151 -0.30 18.86 13.00
N TYR A 152 -0.42 19.73 11.99
CA TYR A 152 0.29 19.61 10.72
C TYR A 152 1.81 19.67 10.91
N GLY A 153 2.31 20.68 11.64
CA GLY A 153 3.73 20.83 11.92
C GLY A 153 4.34 19.60 12.61
N THR A 154 3.62 19.02 13.59
CA THR A 154 4.07 17.80 14.27
C THR A 154 4.10 16.60 13.33
N ALA A 155 3.07 16.41 12.48
CA ALA A 155 3.01 15.32 11.53
C ALA A 155 4.15 15.38 10.52
N VAL A 156 4.37 16.54 9.89
CA VAL A 156 5.38 16.71 8.84
C VAL A 156 6.78 16.62 9.41
N SER A 157 7.09 17.26 10.54
CA SER A 157 8.42 17.18 11.17
C SER A 157 8.76 15.76 11.62
N THR A 158 7.78 14.99 12.11
CA THR A 158 7.97 13.56 12.41
C THR A 158 8.30 12.76 11.14
N THR A 159 7.60 13.03 10.05
CA THR A 159 7.85 12.37 8.76
C THR A 159 9.25 12.71 8.22
N MET A 160 9.72 13.94 8.36
CA MET A 160 11.07 14.35 7.95
C MET A 160 12.13 13.57 8.72
N LEU A 161 12.02 13.46 10.05
CA LEU A 161 12.93 12.64 10.85
C LEU A 161 12.96 11.17 10.38
N LEU A 162 11.79 10.56 10.13
CA LEU A 162 11.72 9.20 9.61
C LEU A 162 12.38 9.09 8.23
N THR A 163 12.17 10.08 7.36
CA THR A 163 12.77 10.14 6.02
C THR A 163 14.30 10.21 6.12
N THR A 164 14.85 10.99 7.03
CA THR A 164 16.31 11.09 7.26
C THR A 164 16.89 9.75 7.73
N VAL A 165 16.20 9.03 8.63
CA VAL A 165 16.61 7.68 9.06
C VAL A 165 16.56 6.70 7.87
N LEU A 166 15.52 6.75 7.04
CA LEU A 166 15.41 5.92 5.85
C LEU A 166 16.47 6.28 4.80
N LEU A 167 16.78 7.57 4.62
CA LEU A 167 17.85 8.04 3.75
C LEU A 167 19.21 7.48 4.18
N TYR A 168 19.52 7.50 5.47
CA TYR A 168 20.73 6.85 5.99
C TYR A 168 20.79 5.37 5.62
N ARG A 169 19.67 4.65 5.80
CA ARG A 169 19.59 3.23 5.41
C ARG A 169 19.79 3.04 3.91
N ALA A 170 19.20 3.91 3.07
CA ALA A 170 19.35 3.87 1.61
C ALA A 170 20.80 4.12 1.20
N MET A 171 21.45 5.15 1.74
CA MET A 171 22.85 5.45 1.48
C MET A 171 23.76 4.25 1.81
N ARG A 172 23.52 3.57 2.94
CA ARG A 172 24.33 2.43 3.38
C ARG A 172 24.09 1.17 2.58
N HIS A 173 22.84 0.79 2.33
CA HIS A 173 22.49 -0.53 1.80
C HIS A 173 22.21 -0.52 0.29
N VAL A 174 21.67 0.57 -0.24
CA VAL A 174 21.32 0.68 -1.67
C VAL A 174 22.46 1.33 -2.45
N TRP A 175 22.92 2.51 -2.00
CA TRP A 175 23.98 3.28 -2.69
C TRP A 175 25.40 2.87 -2.27
N ARG A 176 25.52 2.05 -1.21
CA ARG A 176 26.81 1.52 -0.71
C ARG A 176 27.83 2.60 -0.35
N TRP A 177 27.37 3.75 0.12
CA TRP A 177 28.25 4.83 0.55
C TRP A 177 29.11 4.42 1.75
N PRO A 178 30.34 4.96 1.90
CA PRO A 178 31.15 4.76 3.10
C PRO A 178 30.41 5.29 4.33
N MET A 179 30.61 4.62 5.47
CA MET A 179 29.86 4.90 6.71
C MET A 179 30.02 6.35 7.16
N ALA A 180 31.25 6.89 7.08
CA ALA A 180 31.55 8.26 7.49
C ALA A 180 30.77 9.29 6.66
N ALA A 181 30.70 9.13 5.32
CA ALA A 181 29.95 10.02 4.45
C ALA A 181 28.44 9.93 4.71
N ALA A 182 27.90 8.70 4.87
CA ALA A 182 26.48 8.50 5.17
C ALA A 182 26.08 9.11 6.53
N ILE A 183 26.93 8.98 7.57
CA ILE A 183 26.70 9.59 8.88
C ILE A 183 26.80 11.11 8.78
N ALA A 184 27.80 11.67 8.08
CA ALA A 184 27.97 13.11 7.93
C ALA A 184 26.73 13.76 7.27
N VAL A 185 26.27 13.20 6.14
CA VAL A 185 25.09 13.71 5.43
C VAL A 185 23.81 13.53 6.25
N ALA A 186 23.58 12.34 6.79
CA ALA A 186 22.40 12.09 7.63
C ALA A 186 22.43 12.93 8.93
N GLY A 187 23.61 13.18 9.48
CA GLY A 187 23.79 14.02 10.67
C GLY A 187 23.40 15.48 10.43
N ILE A 188 23.76 16.04 9.26
CA ILE A 188 23.35 17.40 8.87
C ILE A 188 21.81 17.47 8.76
N PHE A 189 21.19 16.52 8.03
CA PHE A 189 19.74 16.49 7.92
C PHE A 189 19.07 16.26 9.28
N LEU A 190 19.59 15.34 10.10
CA LEU A 190 19.04 15.07 11.43
C LEU A 190 19.12 16.29 12.35
N LEU A 191 20.16 17.12 12.24
CA LEU A 191 20.29 18.35 13.00
C LEU A 191 19.21 19.37 12.60
N VAL A 192 18.96 19.53 11.29
CA VAL A 192 17.92 20.42 10.76
C VAL A 192 16.53 19.90 11.11
N ASP A 193 16.23 18.65 10.74
CA ASP A 193 14.92 18.03 10.98
C ASP A 193 14.62 17.90 12.47
N GLY A 194 15.64 17.55 13.28
CA GLY A 194 15.55 17.49 14.73
C GLY A 194 15.25 18.84 15.37
N SER A 195 15.82 19.93 14.87
CA SER A 195 15.53 21.29 15.37
C SER A 195 14.08 21.69 15.09
N PHE A 196 13.54 21.37 13.91
CA PHE A 196 12.14 21.60 13.58
C PHE A 196 11.21 20.69 14.40
N PHE A 197 11.57 19.43 14.57
CA PHE A 197 10.78 18.50 15.39
C PHE A 197 10.73 18.97 16.84
N LEU A 198 11.86 19.36 17.45
CA LEU A 198 11.89 19.90 18.80
C LEU A 198 11.05 21.17 18.94
N ALA A 199 11.10 22.06 17.94
CA ALA A 199 10.28 23.27 17.93
C ALA A 199 8.77 22.98 17.86
N ASN A 200 8.37 21.87 17.21
CA ASN A 200 6.97 21.44 17.14
C ASN A 200 6.55 20.51 18.30
N LEU A 201 7.49 20.00 19.09
CA LEU A 201 7.21 19.10 20.22
C LEU A 201 6.31 19.76 21.26
N PHE A 202 6.50 21.07 21.51
CA PHE A 202 5.65 21.84 22.43
C PHE A 202 4.21 21.98 21.95
N LYS A 203 3.96 21.83 20.63
CA LYS A 203 2.62 21.90 20.04
C LYS A 203 1.86 20.56 20.10
N ILE A 204 2.47 19.51 20.65
CA ILE A 204 1.80 18.20 20.79
C ILE A 204 0.53 18.34 21.63
N ALA A 205 0.59 19.08 22.74
CA ALA A 205 -0.57 19.31 23.61
C ALA A 205 -1.65 20.16 22.94
N GLU A 206 -1.27 21.05 22.01
CA GLU A 206 -2.18 21.96 21.30
C GLU A 206 -2.89 21.30 20.09
N GLY A 207 -2.52 20.06 19.74
CA GLY A 207 -3.15 19.33 18.62
C GLY A 207 -2.24 18.31 17.93
N GLY A 208 -0.92 18.36 18.16
CA GLY A 208 0.04 17.43 17.56
C GLY A 208 -0.15 15.97 18.00
N TRP A 209 -0.85 15.71 19.09
CA TRP A 209 -1.19 14.35 19.52
C TRP A 209 -2.10 13.61 18.55
N LEU A 210 -2.94 14.33 17.78
CA LEU A 210 -3.93 13.73 16.90
C LEU A 210 -3.28 12.94 15.75
N PRO A 211 -2.37 13.50 14.92
CA PRO A 211 -1.70 12.72 13.86
C PRO A 211 -0.86 11.57 14.43
N LEU A 212 -0.26 11.74 15.61
CA LEU A 212 0.50 10.66 16.26
C LEU A 212 -0.40 9.51 16.71
N SER A 213 -1.60 9.82 17.21
CA SER A 213 -2.59 8.76 17.56
C SER A 213 -3.11 8.03 16.33
N PHE A 214 -3.38 8.72 15.22
CA PHE A 214 -3.71 8.06 13.94
C PHE A 214 -2.58 7.15 13.45
N ALA A 215 -1.35 7.63 13.51
CA ALA A 215 -0.18 6.84 13.15
C ALA A 215 -0.04 5.58 14.03
N ALA A 216 -0.26 5.71 15.34
CA ALA A 216 -0.23 4.58 16.27
C ALA A 216 -1.32 3.56 15.97
N VAL A 217 -2.55 3.99 15.69
CA VAL A 217 -3.67 3.10 15.33
C VAL A 217 -3.35 2.36 14.02
N LEU A 218 -2.89 3.05 12.99
CA LEU A 218 -2.49 2.43 11.73
C LEU A 218 -1.34 1.44 11.93
N PHE A 219 -0.34 1.78 12.72
CA PHE A 219 0.78 0.89 13.04
C PHE A 219 0.32 -0.40 13.73
N VAL A 220 -0.62 -0.28 14.68
CA VAL A 220 -1.23 -1.44 15.34
C VAL A 220 -2.01 -2.31 14.35
N ILE A 221 -2.80 -1.72 13.46
CA ILE A 221 -3.53 -2.42 12.40
C ILE A 221 -2.54 -3.18 11.50
N MET A 222 -1.52 -2.48 10.97
CA MET A 222 -0.53 -3.03 10.05
C MET A 222 0.26 -4.18 10.70
N THR A 223 0.77 -3.98 11.91
CA THR A 223 1.53 -5.01 12.63
C THR A 223 0.67 -6.21 13.04
N THR A 224 -0.59 -5.98 13.39
CA THR A 224 -1.53 -7.06 13.69
C THR A 224 -1.85 -7.87 12.45
N TRP A 225 -2.11 -7.18 11.32
CA TRP A 225 -2.36 -7.84 10.05
C TRP A 225 -1.16 -8.68 9.58
N ARG A 226 0.04 -8.10 9.62
CA ARG A 226 1.28 -8.78 9.23
C ARG A 226 1.54 -10.02 10.07
N THR A 227 1.47 -9.89 11.40
CA THR A 227 1.67 -11.02 12.33
C THR A 227 0.65 -12.12 12.10
N GLY A 228 -0.63 -11.77 11.87
CA GLY A 228 -1.69 -12.74 11.60
C GLY A 228 -1.52 -13.47 10.27
N THR A 229 -1.19 -12.74 9.21
CA THR A 229 -0.93 -13.37 7.90
C THR A 229 0.29 -14.26 7.90
N ASP A 230 1.35 -13.88 8.62
CA ASP A 230 2.55 -14.73 8.78
C ASP A 230 2.24 -16.00 9.60
N ALA A 231 1.37 -15.90 10.62
CA ALA A 231 0.90 -17.07 11.37
C ALA A 231 0.08 -18.02 10.47
N ILE A 232 -0.83 -17.49 9.65
CA ILE A 232 -1.55 -18.29 8.64
C ILE A 232 -0.57 -18.98 7.69
N ARG A 233 0.37 -18.22 7.12
CA ARG A 233 1.37 -18.78 6.20
C ARG A 233 2.14 -19.94 6.84
N ALA A 234 2.59 -19.77 8.08
CA ALA A 234 3.31 -20.81 8.82
C ALA A 234 2.47 -22.09 9.03
N THR A 235 1.16 -21.93 9.23
CA THR A 235 0.22 -23.06 9.38
C THR A 235 -0.04 -23.79 8.05
N LEU A 236 0.13 -23.09 6.92
CA LEU A 236 -0.13 -23.63 5.58
C LEU A 236 1.07 -24.37 4.97
N VAL A 237 2.26 -24.21 5.54
CA VAL A 237 3.45 -24.94 5.09
C VAL A 237 3.28 -26.42 5.42
N GLN A 238 3.28 -27.27 4.39
CA GLN A 238 3.19 -28.72 4.55
C GLN A 238 4.58 -29.30 4.81
N PRO A 239 4.68 -30.36 5.65
CA PRO A 239 5.92 -31.10 5.79
C PRO A 239 6.38 -31.68 4.43
N ALA A 240 7.66 -31.62 4.13
CA ALA A 240 8.22 -32.13 2.89
C ALA A 240 7.87 -33.61 2.67
N GLU A 241 7.92 -34.42 3.75
CA GLU A 241 7.56 -35.84 3.71
C GLU A 241 6.11 -36.12 3.24
N ALA A 242 5.16 -35.21 3.57
CA ALA A 242 3.78 -35.36 3.13
C ALA A 242 3.65 -35.09 1.61
N ALA A 243 4.41 -34.13 1.10
CA ALA A 243 4.48 -33.84 -0.33
C ALA A 243 5.12 -34.99 -1.10
N ASP A 244 6.22 -35.58 -0.60
CA ASP A 244 6.90 -36.70 -1.24
C ASP A 244 6.04 -37.98 -1.25
N ARG A 245 5.31 -38.27 -0.17
CA ARG A 245 4.33 -39.37 -0.15
C ARG A 245 3.24 -39.16 -1.19
N PHE A 246 2.65 -37.98 -1.25
CA PHE A 246 1.63 -37.64 -2.23
C PHE A 246 2.14 -37.85 -3.68
N LEU A 247 3.35 -37.40 -4.00
CA LEU A 247 3.95 -37.58 -5.30
C LEU A 247 4.23 -39.06 -5.62
N SER A 248 4.62 -39.85 -4.62
CA SER A 248 4.82 -41.30 -4.80
C SER A 248 3.50 -42.04 -5.07
N ASP A 249 2.43 -41.68 -4.37
CA ASP A 249 1.09 -42.24 -4.55
C ASP A 249 0.53 -41.86 -5.94
N LEU A 250 0.78 -40.61 -6.38
CA LEU A 250 0.40 -40.15 -7.72
C LEU A 250 1.11 -40.94 -8.82
N LYS A 251 2.43 -41.18 -8.68
CA LYS A 251 3.25 -41.96 -9.63
C LYS A 251 2.83 -43.43 -9.68
N ARG A 252 2.38 -43.99 -8.54
CA ARG A 252 1.90 -45.39 -8.46
C ARG A 252 0.49 -45.59 -9.00
N GLY A 253 -0.20 -44.49 -9.38
CA GLY A 253 -1.57 -44.54 -9.83
C GLY A 253 -2.59 -44.78 -8.69
N ALA A 254 -2.16 -44.62 -7.44
CA ALA A 254 -3.05 -44.78 -6.28
C ALA A 254 -4.12 -43.69 -6.19
N ILE A 255 -3.93 -42.54 -6.88
CA ILE A 255 -4.88 -41.45 -6.97
C ILE A 255 -5.46 -41.42 -8.38
N PRO A 256 -6.75 -41.78 -8.57
CA PRO A 256 -7.40 -41.73 -9.87
C PRO A 256 -7.39 -40.35 -10.49
N ARG A 257 -7.23 -40.27 -11.81
CA ARG A 257 -7.23 -39.00 -12.54
C ARG A 257 -8.54 -38.83 -13.31
N VAL A 258 -9.10 -37.61 -13.26
CA VAL A 258 -10.32 -37.24 -13.97
C VAL A 258 -9.97 -36.18 -15.01
N GLU A 259 -10.56 -36.27 -16.20
CA GLU A 259 -10.38 -35.24 -17.22
C GLU A 259 -10.98 -33.90 -16.79
N GLY A 260 -10.24 -32.83 -17.03
CA GLY A 260 -10.64 -31.46 -16.75
C GLY A 260 -9.53 -30.63 -16.16
N THR A 261 -9.45 -29.37 -16.62
CA THR A 261 -8.42 -28.42 -16.15
C THR A 261 -8.85 -27.77 -14.85
N THR A 262 -8.06 -27.95 -13.80
CA THR A 262 -8.33 -27.30 -12.51
C THR A 262 -7.11 -26.53 -12.01
N VAL A 263 -7.31 -25.24 -11.72
CA VAL A 263 -6.31 -24.33 -11.17
C VAL A 263 -6.58 -24.12 -9.68
N PHE A 264 -5.68 -24.61 -8.85
CA PHE A 264 -5.72 -24.45 -7.40
C PHE A 264 -4.98 -23.18 -6.99
N LEU A 265 -5.70 -22.17 -6.55
CA LEU A 265 -5.12 -20.91 -6.07
C LEU A 265 -4.50 -21.10 -4.68
N THR A 266 -3.19 -21.00 -4.59
CA THR A 266 -2.45 -21.24 -3.35
C THR A 266 -1.63 -20.02 -2.93
N ARG A 267 -1.46 -19.84 -1.63
CA ARG A 267 -0.54 -18.84 -1.05
C ARG A 267 0.86 -19.39 -0.80
N SER A 268 1.04 -20.69 -0.94
CA SER A 268 2.32 -21.36 -0.77
C SER A 268 3.04 -21.46 -2.09
N THR A 269 4.33 -21.16 -2.11
CA THR A 269 5.23 -21.37 -3.26
C THR A 269 5.84 -22.76 -3.28
N GLN A 270 5.37 -23.68 -2.43
CA GLN A 270 5.79 -25.06 -2.44
C GLN A 270 5.29 -25.78 -3.71
N LYS A 271 6.10 -26.68 -4.27
CA LYS A 271 5.78 -27.42 -5.49
C LYS A 271 4.47 -28.19 -5.42
N VAL A 272 4.16 -28.77 -4.25
CA VAL A 272 2.89 -29.43 -4.00
C VAL A 272 2.09 -28.61 -2.98
N SER A 273 0.95 -28.08 -3.43
CA SER A 273 0.08 -27.28 -2.56
C SER A 273 -0.69 -28.18 -1.60
N GLY A 274 -0.77 -27.76 -0.33
CA GLY A 274 -1.64 -28.41 0.66
C GLY A 274 -3.12 -28.45 0.27
N LEU A 275 -3.56 -27.52 -0.59
CA LEU A 275 -4.91 -27.51 -1.13
C LEU A 275 -5.14 -28.69 -2.11
N ILE A 276 -4.18 -28.98 -2.98
CA ILE A 276 -4.23 -30.12 -3.91
C ILE A 276 -4.25 -31.43 -3.14
N MET A 277 -3.39 -31.57 -2.13
CA MET A 277 -3.38 -32.78 -1.29
C MET A 277 -4.68 -32.97 -0.52
N ALA A 278 -5.23 -31.89 0.02
CA ALA A 278 -6.52 -31.93 0.70
C ALA A 278 -7.65 -32.30 -0.29
N HIS A 279 -7.69 -31.69 -1.47
CA HIS A 279 -8.66 -32.02 -2.51
C HIS A 279 -8.60 -33.50 -2.85
N ALA A 280 -7.43 -34.03 -3.24
CA ALA A 280 -7.28 -35.43 -3.60
C ALA A 280 -7.64 -36.39 -2.45
N ARG A 281 -7.35 -36.02 -1.19
CA ARG A 281 -7.71 -36.83 -0.02
C ARG A 281 -9.21 -36.89 0.21
N PHE A 282 -9.94 -35.79 0.02
CA PHE A 282 -11.38 -35.72 0.32
C PHE A 282 -12.25 -36.17 -0.85
N THR A 283 -11.84 -35.92 -2.08
CA THR A 283 -12.60 -36.33 -3.28
C THR A 283 -12.21 -37.74 -3.77
N GLY A 284 -11.05 -38.25 -3.36
CA GLY A 284 -10.49 -39.50 -3.83
C GLY A 284 -9.93 -39.42 -5.26
N VAL A 285 -9.98 -38.26 -5.93
CA VAL A 285 -9.55 -38.07 -7.32
C VAL A 285 -8.76 -36.80 -7.50
N LEU A 286 -7.96 -36.72 -8.58
CA LEU A 286 -7.26 -35.49 -8.95
C LEU A 286 -7.46 -35.16 -10.44
N PRO A 287 -7.90 -33.95 -10.79
CA PRO A 287 -8.03 -33.53 -12.20
C PRO A 287 -6.72 -33.61 -12.97
N LYS A 288 -6.81 -33.84 -14.28
CA LYS A 288 -5.68 -33.82 -15.22
C LYS A 288 -6.04 -32.93 -16.41
N PRO A 289 -5.36 -31.76 -16.58
CA PRO A 289 -4.27 -31.23 -15.78
C PRO A 289 -4.74 -30.52 -14.47
N ALA A 290 -3.90 -30.65 -13.42
CA ALA A 290 -4.03 -29.90 -12.17
C ALA A 290 -2.88 -28.89 -12.07
N ILE A 291 -3.20 -27.63 -11.75
CA ILE A 291 -2.23 -26.53 -11.70
C ILE A 291 -2.26 -25.89 -10.31
N ALA A 292 -1.15 -25.92 -9.58
CA ALA A 292 -0.97 -25.13 -8.38
C ALA A 292 -0.52 -23.73 -8.79
N LEU A 293 -1.40 -22.73 -8.68
CA LEU A 293 -1.08 -21.34 -9.03
C LEU A 293 -0.83 -20.51 -7.78
N SER A 294 0.39 -20.01 -7.66
CA SER A 294 0.80 -19.07 -6.61
C SER A 294 0.97 -17.68 -7.20
N VAL A 295 0.38 -16.68 -6.57
CA VAL A 295 0.54 -15.27 -6.96
C VAL A 295 1.45 -14.59 -5.97
N VAL A 296 2.55 -14.02 -6.47
CA VAL A 296 3.55 -13.29 -5.66
C VAL A 296 3.65 -11.86 -6.16
N PHE A 297 3.57 -10.91 -5.24
CA PHE A 297 3.83 -9.51 -5.54
C PHE A 297 5.27 -9.17 -5.16
N GLU A 298 6.03 -8.72 -6.14
CA GLU A 298 7.42 -8.29 -5.95
C GLU A 298 7.49 -6.82 -5.50
N ALA A 299 8.58 -6.46 -4.84
CA ALA A 299 8.82 -5.09 -4.37
C ALA A 299 9.22 -4.10 -5.49
N ILE A 300 9.08 -4.50 -6.75
CA ILE A 300 9.31 -3.67 -7.93
C ILE A 300 7.99 -3.26 -8.57
N PRO A 301 7.89 -2.09 -9.21
CA PRO A 301 6.62 -1.58 -9.74
C PRO A 301 6.01 -2.47 -10.81
N ARG A 302 6.81 -2.95 -11.75
CA ARG A 302 6.38 -3.80 -12.88
C ARG A 302 7.43 -4.85 -13.20
N ILE A 303 6.96 -6.01 -13.64
CA ILE A 303 7.81 -7.10 -14.12
C ILE A 303 7.70 -7.15 -15.65
N ALA A 304 8.84 -7.02 -16.34
CA ALA A 304 8.85 -7.03 -17.80
C ALA A 304 8.82 -8.46 -18.37
N GLY A 305 7.90 -8.72 -19.30
CA GLY A 305 7.93 -9.85 -20.25
C GLY A 305 7.88 -11.25 -19.63
N ALA A 306 8.72 -12.16 -20.15
CA ALA A 306 8.73 -13.59 -19.86
C ALA A 306 9.10 -13.99 -18.41
N HIS A 307 9.47 -13.04 -17.56
CA HIS A 307 9.79 -13.26 -16.15
C HIS A 307 8.58 -13.26 -15.21
N CYS A 308 7.38 -13.00 -15.75
CA CYS A 308 6.15 -12.96 -14.98
C CYS A 308 5.72 -14.33 -14.45
N THR A 309 6.08 -15.44 -15.13
CA THR A 309 5.66 -16.79 -14.74
C THR A 309 6.84 -17.75 -14.71
N VAL A 310 6.90 -18.53 -13.63
CA VAL A 310 7.79 -19.68 -13.50
C VAL A 310 6.92 -20.91 -13.49
N VAL A 311 7.19 -21.87 -14.38
CA VAL A 311 6.42 -23.10 -14.55
C VAL A 311 7.31 -24.29 -14.24
N ASP A 312 6.92 -25.07 -13.25
CA ASP A 312 7.56 -26.33 -12.89
C ASP A 312 6.59 -27.48 -13.17
N ASN A 313 7.02 -28.46 -13.96
CA ASN A 313 6.31 -29.74 -14.07
C ASN A 313 6.69 -30.62 -12.89
N VAL A 314 5.75 -30.82 -11.96
CA VAL A 314 5.99 -31.56 -10.71
C VAL A 314 5.80 -33.06 -10.89
N ALA A 315 4.80 -33.45 -11.67
CA ALA A 315 4.50 -34.84 -12.08
C ALA A 315 3.62 -34.81 -13.31
N GLU A 316 3.37 -35.96 -13.93
CA GLU A 316 2.52 -36.06 -15.11
C GLU A 316 1.15 -35.44 -14.87
N GLY A 317 0.83 -34.37 -15.62
CA GLY A 317 -0.43 -33.62 -15.48
C GLY A 317 -0.59 -32.86 -14.15
N LEU A 318 0.51 -32.62 -13.41
CA LEU A 318 0.55 -31.77 -12.22
C LEU A 318 1.61 -30.68 -12.40
N TRP A 319 1.16 -29.43 -12.44
CA TRP A 319 1.98 -28.26 -12.68
C TRP A 319 2.01 -27.34 -11.47
N HIS A 320 3.16 -26.73 -11.21
CA HIS A 320 3.27 -25.62 -10.28
C HIS A 320 3.64 -24.37 -11.05
N VAL A 321 2.82 -23.33 -10.91
CA VAL A 321 3.00 -22.05 -11.59
C VAL A 321 3.09 -20.95 -10.54
N VAL A 322 4.18 -20.20 -10.59
CA VAL A 322 4.33 -18.98 -9.79
C VAL A 322 4.17 -17.79 -10.72
N ALA A 323 3.05 -17.10 -10.61
CA ALA A 323 2.80 -15.84 -11.31
C ALA A 323 3.30 -14.67 -10.45
N ARG A 324 4.28 -13.93 -10.95
CA ARG A 324 4.88 -12.78 -10.29
C ARG A 324 4.34 -11.51 -10.91
N PHE A 325 3.92 -10.59 -10.06
CA PHE A 325 3.44 -9.28 -10.47
C PHE A 325 4.16 -8.19 -9.68
N GLY A 326 4.46 -7.09 -10.33
CA GLY A 326 4.91 -5.90 -9.64
C GLY A 326 3.79 -5.29 -8.80
N PHE A 327 4.14 -4.50 -7.78
CA PHE A 327 3.14 -3.92 -6.89
C PHE A 327 2.22 -2.88 -7.58
N PHE A 328 2.52 -2.48 -8.81
CA PHE A 328 1.71 -1.58 -9.63
C PHE A 328 0.82 -2.30 -10.65
N GLU A 329 0.99 -3.62 -10.81
CA GLU A 329 0.27 -4.40 -11.80
C GLU A 329 -1.06 -4.94 -11.25
N ILE A 330 -2.03 -5.09 -12.15
CA ILE A 330 -3.28 -5.78 -11.86
C ILE A 330 -3.13 -7.21 -12.34
N PRO A 331 -3.24 -8.19 -11.44
CA PRO A 331 -3.08 -9.58 -11.80
C PRO A 331 -4.21 -10.05 -12.72
N ASP A 332 -3.87 -10.37 -13.96
CA ASP A 332 -4.72 -11.13 -14.86
C ASP A 332 -4.20 -12.58 -14.90
N LEU A 333 -4.86 -13.44 -14.12
CA LEU A 333 -4.42 -14.85 -13.98
C LEU A 333 -4.63 -15.65 -15.24
N ARG A 334 -5.68 -15.38 -16.03
CA ARG A 334 -5.93 -16.08 -17.29
C ARG A 334 -4.84 -15.78 -18.30
N ARG A 335 -4.48 -14.52 -18.43
CA ARG A 335 -3.38 -14.10 -19.31
C ARG A 335 -2.05 -14.67 -18.85
N ALA A 336 -1.74 -14.60 -17.55
CA ALA A 336 -0.50 -15.13 -16.98
C ALA A 336 -0.35 -16.66 -17.25
N LEU A 337 -1.46 -17.41 -17.19
CA LEU A 337 -1.47 -18.84 -17.49
C LEU A 337 -1.32 -19.11 -19.01
N ARG A 338 -1.93 -18.32 -19.88
CA ARG A 338 -1.77 -18.44 -21.33
C ARG A 338 -0.35 -18.14 -21.80
N ASP A 339 0.27 -17.12 -21.19
CA ASP A 339 1.65 -16.70 -21.52
C ASP A 339 2.72 -17.62 -20.88
N ALA A 340 2.31 -18.56 -20.03
CA ALA A 340 3.18 -19.49 -19.33
C ALA A 340 3.76 -20.54 -20.31
N ARG A 341 5.04 -20.41 -20.61
CA ARG A 341 5.74 -21.32 -21.54
C ARG A 341 5.69 -22.77 -21.04
N GLY A 342 5.28 -23.70 -21.90
CA GLY A 342 5.17 -25.12 -21.59
C GLY A 342 3.82 -25.58 -21.04
N LEU A 343 2.94 -24.64 -20.64
CA LEU A 343 1.60 -24.97 -20.15
C LEU A 343 0.53 -24.92 -21.27
N ALA A 344 0.70 -24.01 -22.23
CA ALA A 344 -0.29 -23.72 -23.28
C ALA A 344 -0.69 -24.95 -24.15
N ALA A 345 0.22 -25.92 -24.33
CA ALA A 345 -0.07 -27.12 -25.09
C ALA A 345 -0.87 -28.18 -24.31
N ALA A 346 -0.95 -28.07 -22.99
CA ALA A 346 -1.54 -29.08 -22.11
C ALA A 346 -2.89 -28.65 -21.48
N VAL A 347 -3.33 -27.41 -21.71
CA VAL A 347 -4.44 -26.79 -20.96
C VAL A 347 -5.47 -26.17 -21.89
N ASP A 348 -6.73 -26.56 -21.74
CA ASP A 348 -7.87 -25.87 -22.33
C ASP A 348 -8.29 -24.71 -21.42
N PHE A 349 -7.95 -23.49 -21.82
CA PHE A 349 -8.22 -22.27 -21.03
C PHE A 349 -9.69 -21.82 -21.06
N ASP A 350 -10.51 -22.37 -21.93
CA ASP A 350 -11.94 -22.02 -22.03
C ASP A 350 -12.78 -22.78 -20.99
N LYS A 351 -12.28 -23.96 -20.54
CA LYS A 351 -12.95 -24.82 -19.54
C LYS A 351 -12.13 -24.96 -18.26
N VAL A 352 -11.57 -23.88 -17.75
CA VAL A 352 -10.76 -23.88 -16.52
C VAL A 352 -11.63 -23.65 -15.30
N LEU A 353 -11.54 -24.57 -14.33
CA LEU A 353 -12.09 -24.41 -13.00
C LEU A 353 -11.03 -23.87 -12.05
N PHE A 354 -11.32 -22.73 -11.39
CA PHE A 354 -10.47 -22.19 -10.35
C PHE A 354 -10.96 -22.65 -8.98
N VAL A 355 -10.07 -23.23 -8.19
CA VAL A 355 -10.37 -23.66 -6.81
C VAL A 355 -9.59 -22.77 -5.86
N GLY A 356 -10.30 -21.96 -5.09
CA GLY A 356 -9.77 -21.09 -4.06
C GLY A 356 -10.05 -21.61 -2.65
N THR A 357 -9.36 -21.06 -1.64
CA THR A 357 -9.68 -21.32 -0.23
C THR A 357 -10.22 -20.08 0.42
N ARG A 358 -11.31 -20.24 1.20
CA ARG A 358 -11.80 -19.27 2.14
C ARG A 358 -11.43 -19.70 3.54
N ASP A 359 -10.41 -19.06 4.12
CA ASP A 359 -9.96 -19.40 5.46
C ASP A 359 -10.84 -18.73 6.51
N LEU A 360 -11.39 -19.51 7.42
CA LEU A 360 -12.14 -19.05 8.60
C LEU A 360 -11.24 -19.20 9.83
N ILE A 361 -11.02 -18.09 10.53
CA ILE A 361 -10.23 -18.09 11.77
C ILE A 361 -11.16 -18.46 12.91
N VAL A 362 -11.01 -19.67 13.46
CA VAL A 362 -11.98 -20.22 14.41
C VAL A 362 -11.45 -20.40 15.81
N GLN A 363 -10.16 -20.64 16.01
CA GLN A 363 -9.62 -20.96 17.32
C GLN A 363 -8.23 -20.40 17.61
N LYS A 364 -7.99 -20.15 18.90
CA LYS A 364 -6.69 -19.81 19.47
C LYS A 364 -5.87 -21.08 19.69
N ARG A 365 -4.73 -21.20 19.04
CA ARG A 365 -3.75 -22.24 19.29
C ARG A 365 -2.95 -21.94 20.56
N LYS A 366 -2.61 -22.95 21.38
CA LYS A 366 -1.64 -22.78 22.46
C LYS A 366 -0.30 -22.30 21.87
N GLY A 367 0.22 -21.16 22.34
CA GLY A 367 1.45 -20.56 21.81
C GLY A 367 1.24 -19.55 20.67
N ALA A 368 0.01 -19.14 20.37
CA ALA A 368 -0.30 -18.15 19.33
C ALA A 368 0.48 -16.85 19.48
N ARG A 369 1.01 -16.33 18.36
CA ARG A 369 1.70 -15.03 18.31
C ARG A 369 0.75 -13.85 18.53
N LEU A 370 -0.54 -14.02 18.18
CA LEU A 370 -1.60 -13.04 18.42
C LEU A 370 -2.44 -13.48 19.61
N ARG A 371 -2.59 -12.59 20.61
CA ARG A 371 -3.37 -12.86 21.83
C ARG A 371 -4.42 -11.78 22.06
N GLY A 372 -5.52 -12.16 22.73
CA GLY A 372 -6.57 -11.25 23.19
C GLY A 372 -7.18 -10.42 22.07
N TRP A 373 -7.27 -9.11 22.29
CA TRP A 373 -7.91 -8.15 21.39
C TRP A 373 -7.26 -8.08 19.99
N ARG A 374 -5.93 -8.31 19.88
CA ARG A 374 -5.26 -8.31 18.56
C ARG A 374 -5.72 -9.48 17.69
N LEU A 375 -6.03 -10.63 18.27
CA LEU A 375 -6.61 -11.76 17.54
C LEU A 375 -8.03 -11.43 17.05
N ALA A 376 -8.85 -10.78 17.91
CA ALA A 376 -10.19 -10.33 17.52
C ALA A 376 -10.14 -9.29 16.39
N LEU A 377 -9.23 -8.32 16.50
CA LEU A 377 -8.98 -7.33 15.44
C LEU A 377 -8.55 -8.01 14.13
N PHE A 378 -7.60 -8.95 14.19
CA PHE A 378 -7.16 -9.69 13.01
C PHE A 378 -8.30 -10.48 12.37
N ALA A 379 -9.09 -11.21 13.16
CA ALA A 379 -10.23 -11.97 12.67
C ALA A 379 -11.29 -11.06 12.03
N PHE A 380 -11.54 -9.88 12.60
CA PHE A 380 -12.42 -8.87 12.01
C PHE A 380 -11.89 -8.38 10.66
N LEU A 381 -10.64 -7.96 10.60
CA LEU A 381 -10.00 -7.49 9.37
C LEU A 381 -9.97 -8.57 8.29
N TYR A 382 -9.72 -9.82 8.69
CA TYR A 382 -9.63 -10.95 7.77
C TYR A 382 -10.99 -11.30 7.16
N ARG A 383 -12.05 -11.27 7.95
CA ARG A 383 -13.43 -11.50 7.47
C ARG A 383 -13.90 -10.45 6.48
N ASN A 384 -13.48 -9.19 6.68
CA ASN A 384 -13.85 -8.06 5.84
C ASN A 384 -12.86 -7.78 4.69
N SER A 385 -11.81 -8.61 4.55
CA SER A 385 -10.88 -8.49 3.42
C SER A 385 -11.51 -9.00 2.13
N VAL A 386 -11.08 -8.41 1.00
CA VAL A 386 -11.56 -8.78 -0.34
C VAL A 386 -11.29 -10.25 -0.61
N LYS A 387 -12.28 -10.94 -1.12
CA LYS A 387 -12.21 -12.35 -1.51
C LYS A 387 -11.23 -12.54 -2.67
N VAL A 388 -10.73 -13.77 -2.80
CA VAL A 388 -9.80 -14.15 -3.89
C VAL A 388 -10.43 -13.92 -5.26
N VAL A 389 -11.72 -14.26 -5.41
CA VAL A 389 -12.49 -14.08 -6.65
C VAL A 389 -12.50 -12.63 -7.09
N ASP A 390 -12.86 -11.73 -6.18
CA ASP A 390 -12.94 -10.29 -6.45
C ASP A 390 -11.56 -9.67 -6.70
N ARG A 391 -10.53 -10.21 -6.04
CA ARG A 391 -9.16 -9.72 -6.16
C ARG A 391 -8.54 -9.98 -7.53
N PHE A 392 -8.91 -11.09 -8.16
CA PHE A 392 -8.34 -11.54 -9.44
C PHE A 392 -9.33 -11.43 -10.61
N SER A 393 -10.47 -10.77 -10.39
CA SER A 393 -11.51 -10.57 -11.42
C SER A 393 -11.89 -11.86 -12.14
N LEU A 394 -12.02 -12.97 -11.38
CA LEU A 394 -12.41 -14.25 -11.92
C LEU A 394 -13.94 -14.31 -12.08
N ALA A 395 -14.40 -14.92 -13.17
CA ALA A 395 -15.84 -15.12 -13.39
C ALA A 395 -16.39 -16.08 -12.33
N PRO A 396 -17.47 -15.71 -11.61
CA PRO A 396 -17.98 -16.50 -10.48
C PRO A 396 -18.35 -17.93 -10.85
N GLU A 397 -18.81 -18.18 -12.07
CA GLU A 397 -19.19 -19.49 -12.61
C GLU A 397 -18.02 -20.48 -12.72
N ASN A 398 -16.80 -19.96 -12.81
CA ASN A 398 -15.58 -20.76 -12.98
C ASN A 398 -14.78 -20.88 -11.67
N VAL A 399 -15.40 -20.56 -10.51
CA VAL A 399 -14.69 -20.57 -9.23
C VAL A 399 -15.45 -21.36 -8.17
N ILE A 400 -14.72 -22.27 -7.52
CA ILE A 400 -15.18 -22.96 -6.31
C ILE A 400 -14.32 -22.49 -5.13
N GLU A 401 -14.96 -22.02 -4.06
CA GLU A 401 -14.27 -21.69 -2.81
C GLU A 401 -14.48 -22.82 -1.77
N ILE A 402 -13.39 -23.40 -1.32
CA ILE A 402 -13.39 -24.38 -0.23
C ILE A 402 -13.17 -23.65 1.09
N ALA A 403 -14.16 -23.71 1.98
CA ALA A 403 -14.04 -23.12 3.31
C ALA A 403 -13.13 -24.00 4.18
N ARG A 404 -12.12 -23.40 4.80
CA ARG A 404 -11.19 -24.07 5.70
C ARG A 404 -11.11 -23.34 7.03
N GLN A 405 -11.20 -24.10 8.13
CA GLN A 405 -10.98 -23.55 9.46
C GLN A 405 -9.50 -23.55 9.80
N ILE A 406 -8.98 -22.40 10.23
CA ILE A 406 -7.59 -22.26 10.66
C ILE A 406 -7.53 -21.87 12.13
N ALA A 407 -6.73 -22.59 12.91
CA ALA A 407 -6.37 -22.21 14.26
C ALA A 407 -5.03 -21.45 14.23
N ILE A 408 -5.00 -20.22 14.77
CA ILE A 408 -3.84 -19.34 14.84
C ILE A 408 -3.37 -19.21 16.28
#